data_021e5bc97f05cf607166cf3a06f998a0
#
_entry.id   021e5bc97f05cf607166cf3a06f998a0
#
_cell.length_a   1.000
_cell.length_b   1.000
_cell.length_c   1.000
_cell.angle_alpha   90.00
_cell.angle_beta   90.00
_cell.angle_gamma   90.00
#
_symmetry.space_group_name_H-M   'P 1'
#
loop_
_entity.id
_entity.type
_entity.pdbx_description
1 polymer ?
#
loop_
_entity_poly.entity_id
_entity_poly.type
_entity_poly.pdbx_seq_one_letter_code
_entity_poly.pdbx_strand_id
1 'polypeptide(L)'
;MSPSLIESLQLWILTSAVEGMWYFPVLTSAKQFGRQSNYRIPEVDGPTLVDAVERLLASGLLMAEQHGQRVPCENRARIESWIAAEPFTPDTVHFGLTPLGGAFWEHACEADWSLYLNGLGSCSTLDVVGEEFTSWMHYEGATWSRVTGFARLYEIEHCHTRLRAKTRELRPWKATYWKTLPSGFRLSTQYRYRTEESKEIWLASRFENRGVRRAIHELYQWYRDPS
;
A
#
# COMPACT_ATOMS: atom_id res chain seq x y z
N MET A 1 -0.76 -26.45 11.93
CA MET A 1 0.54 -26.12 12.61
C MET A 1 0.68 -24.62 12.57
N SER A 2 0.93 -23.96 13.70
CA SER A 2 1.22 -22.52 13.68
C SER A 2 2.56 -22.27 12.99
N PRO A 3 2.67 -21.25 12.13
CA PRO A 3 3.94 -20.90 11.50
C PRO A 3 4.99 -20.56 12.56
N SER A 4 6.26 -20.80 12.27
CA SER A 4 7.35 -20.32 13.12
C SER A 4 7.37 -18.78 13.14
N LEU A 5 7.96 -18.18 14.15
CA LEU A 5 8.11 -16.71 14.23
C LEU A 5 8.78 -16.13 12.98
N ILE A 6 9.78 -16.85 12.43
CA ILE A 6 10.50 -16.43 11.22
C ILE A 6 9.59 -16.49 9.99
N GLU A 7 8.76 -17.54 9.85
CA GLU A 7 7.81 -17.65 8.73
C GLU A 7 6.75 -16.55 8.80
N SER A 8 6.23 -16.24 9.98
CA SER A 8 5.29 -15.13 10.19
C SER A 8 5.94 -13.78 9.84
N LEU A 9 7.19 -13.56 10.23
CA LEU A 9 7.94 -12.33 9.92
C LEU A 9 8.21 -12.21 8.42
N GLN A 10 8.61 -13.30 7.76
CA GLN A 10 8.83 -13.32 6.31
C GLN A 10 7.55 -12.99 5.55
N LEU A 11 6.44 -13.60 5.94
CA LEU A 11 5.15 -13.34 5.31
C LEU A 11 4.69 -11.89 5.54
N TRP A 12 4.94 -11.33 6.72
CA TRP A 12 4.68 -9.91 7.00
C TRP A 12 5.53 -8.98 6.10
N ILE A 13 6.83 -9.26 5.91
CA ILE A 13 7.70 -8.48 5.01
C ILE A 13 7.16 -8.54 3.57
N LEU A 14 6.79 -9.73 3.08
CA LEU A 14 6.20 -9.88 1.75
C LEU A 14 4.90 -9.09 1.62
N THR A 15 4.01 -9.19 2.63
CA THR A 15 2.74 -8.47 2.65
C THR A 15 2.94 -6.95 2.58
N SER A 16 3.94 -6.42 3.28
CA SER A 16 4.25 -4.98 3.23
C SER A 16 4.66 -4.49 1.85
N ALA A 17 5.23 -5.37 1.01
CA ALA A 17 5.71 -5.06 -0.32
C ALA A 17 4.71 -5.36 -1.46
N VAL A 18 3.47 -5.78 -1.15
CA VAL A 18 2.50 -6.22 -2.17
C VAL A 18 2.05 -5.08 -3.09
N GLU A 19 1.70 -3.95 -2.53
CA GLU A 19 1.14 -2.83 -3.28
C GLU A 19 2.18 -1.86 -3.81
N GLY A 20 3.37 -1.85 -3.24
CA GLY A 20 4.46 -0.95 -3.64
C GLY A 20 5.81 -1.39 -3.12
N MET A 21 6.85 -0.86 -3.72
CA MET A 21 8.21 -1.00 -3.19
C MET A 21 8.40 -0.05 -2.02
N TRP A 22 9.08 -0.53 -0.98
CA TRP A 22 9.32 0.22 0.24
C TRP A 22 10.80 0.31 0.57
N TYR A 23 11.19 1.32 1.35
CA TYR A 23 12.55 1.48 1.87
C TYR A 23 12.83 0.48 2.98
N PHE A 24 14.01 -0.16 2.98
CA PHE A 24 14.38 -1.09 4.04
C PHE A 24 14.27 -0.52 5.47
N PRO A 25 14.61 0.76 5.73
CA PRO A 25 14.46 1.35 7.07
C PRO A 25 13.03 1.33 7.61
N VAL A 26 12.02 1.24 6.75
CA VAL A 26 10.62 1.13 7.16
C VAL A 26 10.37 -0.12 8.01
N LEU A 27 11.12 -1.19 7.78
CA LEU A 27 10.98 -2.44 8.54
C LEU A 27 11.31 -2.28 10.04
N THR A 28 12.09 -1.26 10.42
CA THR A 28 12.43 -0.96 11.82
C THR A 28 11.59 0.18 12.41
N SER A 29 11.08 1.07 11.57
CA SER A 29 10.30 2.24 11.99
C SER A 29 8.80 1.97 12.15
N ALA A 30 8.47 0.74 12.40
CA ALA A 30 7.15 0.18 12.57
C ALA A 30 6.18 1.02 13.41
N LYS A 31 6.67 1.77 14.42
CA LYS A 31 5.84 2.69 15.21
C LYS A 31 5.25 3.85 14.40
N GLN A 32 5.91 4.28 13.32
CA GLN A 32 5.38 5.33 12.44
C GLN A 32 4.40 4.77 11.40
N PHE A 33 4.67 3.59 10.86
CA PHE A 33 3.83 2.95 9.84
C PHE A 33 2.62 2.21 10.41
N GLY A 34 2.73 1.58 11.57
CA GLY A 34 1.63 0.87 12.22
C GLY A 34 0.40 1.72 12.57
N ARG A 35 0.52 3.07 12.49
CA ARG A 35 -0.63 3.97 12.59
C ARG A 35 -1.37 4.18 11.25
N GLN A 36 -0.73 3.87 10.12
CA GLN A 36 -1.31 4.05 8.78
C GLN A 36 -1.66 2.73 8.09
N SER A 37 -1.01 1.64 8.46
CA SER A 37 -1.33 0.30 7.99
C SER A 37 -2.05 -0.48 9.08
N ASN A 38 -3.06 -1.26 8.71
CA ASN A 38 -3.79 -2.14 9.63
C ASN A 38 -2.94 -3.35 10.09
N TYR A 39 -1.65 -3.35 9.79
CA TYR A 39 -0.74 -4.46 10.07
C TYR A 39 -0.16 -4.35 11.48
N ARG A 40 -0.34 -5.42 12.27
CA ARG A 40 0.46 -5.61 13.47
C ARG A 40 1.87 -5.97 13.05
N ILE A 41 2.82 -5.12 13.41
CA ILE A 41 4.22 -5.38 13.17
C ILE A 41 4.71 -6.30 14.29
N PRO A 42 5.31 -7.45 13.96
CA PRO A 42 5.92 -8.29 14.96
C PRO A 42 7.01 -7.50 15.71
N GLU A 43 7.02 -7.56 17.03
CA GLU A 43 8.17 -7.10 17.81
C GLU A 43 9.32 -8.08 17.61
N VAL A 44 10.28 -7.70 16.77
CA VAL A 44 11.47 -8.51 16.50
C VAL A 44 12.72 -7.68 16.72
N ASP A 45 13.79 -8.34 17.14
CA ASP A 45 15.10 -7.73 17.22
C ASP A 45 15.74 -7.56 15.83
N GLY A 46 16.72 -6.66 15.75
CA GLY A 46 17.42 -6.38 14.50
C GLY A 46 18.04 -7.61 13.83
N PRO A 47 18.78 -8.47 14.54
CA PRO A 47 19.35 -9.69 13.99
C PRO A 47 18.31 -10.63 13.35
N THR A 48 17.17 -10.87 14.01
CA THR A 48 16.08 -11.71 13.51
C THR A 48 15.45 -11.11 12.24
N LEU A 49 15.29 -9.77 12.19
CA LEU A 49 14.82 -9.09 10.99
C LEU A 49 15.80 -9.25 9.81
N VAL A 50 17.09 -9.06 10.06
CA VAL A 50 18.14 -9.24 9.05
C VAL A 50 18.14 -10.67 8.50
N ASP A 51 18.03 -11.68 9.38
CA ASP A 51 17.94 -13.09 8.97
C ASP A 51 16.72 -13.36 8.07
N ALA A 52 15.57 -12.78 8.40
CA ALA A 52 14.37 -12.93 7.58
C ALA A 52 14.53 -12.30 6.19
N VAL A 53 15.06 -11.08 6.13
CA VAL A 53 15.33 -10.37 4.86
C VAL A 53 16.36 -11.13 4.03
N GLU A 54 17.46 -11.59 4.63
CA GLU A 54 18.51 -12.36 3.94
C GLU A 54 17.94 -13.62 3.28
N ARG A 55 17.12 -14.39 4.01
CA ARG A 55 16.45 -15.59 3.48
C ARG A 55 15.51 -15.25 2.32
N LEU A 56 14.73 -14.18 2.42
CA LEU A 56 13.83 -13.77 1.35
C LEU A 56 14.57 -13.32 0.09
N LEU A 57 15.68 -12.60 0.23
CA LEU A 57 16.55 -12.22 -0.89
C LEU A 57 17.24 -13.44 -1.50
N ALA A 58 17.81 -14.33 -0.69
CA ALA A 58 18.49 -15.54 -1.14
C ALA A 58 17.55 -16.52 -1.85
N SER A 59 16.29 -16.62 -1.40
CA SER A 59 15.27 -17.45 -2.05
C SER A 59 14.67 -16.81 -3.31
N GLY A 60 15.04 -15.56 -3.62
CA GLY A 60 14.52 -14.81 -4.76
C GLY A 60 13.06 -14.37 -4.61
N LEU A 61 12.49 -14.38 -3.38
CA LEU A 61 11.14 -13.89 -3.12
C LEU A 61 11.10 -12.38 -3.01
N LEU A 62 12.16 -11.75 -2.48
CA LEU A 62 12.37 -10.32 -2.49
C LEU A 62 13.43 -9.91 -3.51
N MET A 63 13.37 -8.68 -3.94
CA MET A 63 14.44 -7.98 -4.64
C MET A 63 14.78 -6.67 -3.93
N ALA A 64 16.03 -6.26 -4.03
CA ALA A 64 16.48 -4.93 -3.65
C ALA A 64 16.69 -4.09 -4.92
N GLU A 65 16.29 -2.81 -4.85
CA GLU A 65 16.37 -1.87 -5.97
C GLU A 65 16.85 -0.50 -5.49
N GLN A 66 17.71 0.12 -6.28
CA GLN A 66 18.17 1.49 -6.09
C GLN A 66 18.20 2.20 -7.44
N HIS A 67 17.63 3.39 -7.54
CA HIS A 67 17.53 4.16 -8.80
C HIS A 67 16.89 3.39 -9.97
N GLY A 68 15.92 2.51 -9.71
CA GLY A 68 15.27 1.69 -10.75
C GLY A 68 16.11 0.50 -11.22
N GLN A 69 17.23 0.20 -10.57
CA GLN A 69 18.10 -0.93 -10.90
C GLN A 69 18.19 -1.92 -9.75
N ARG A 70 18.16 -3.21 -10.09
CA ARG A 70 18.37 -4.26 -9.08
C ARG A 70 19.77 -4.16 -8.49
N VAL A 71 19.82 -4.21 -7.16
CA VAL A 71 21.05 -4.22 -6.39
C VAL A 71 21.28 -5.62 -5.83
N PRO A 72 22.42 -6.26 -6.12
CA PRO A 72 22.73 -7.58 -5.56
C PRO A 72 22.96 -7.46 -4.05
N CYS A 73 22.44 -8.45 -3.31
CA CYS A 73 22.79 -8.63 -1.91
C CYS A 73 24.04 -9.49 -1.84
N GLU A 74 25.17 -8.87 -1.52
CA GLU A 74 26.47 -9.56 -1.51
C GLU A 74 26.75 -10.24 -0.16
N ASN A 75 26.23 -9.65 0.94
CA ASN A 75 26.46 -10.16 2.28
C ASN A 75 25.49 -9.54 3.30
N ARG A 76 25.46 -10.12 4.49
CA ARG A 76 24.64 -9.69 5.63
C ARG A 76 24.89 -8.23 6.02
N ALA A 77 26.14 -7.79 6.08
CA ALA A 77 26.47 -6.42 6.47
C ALA A 77 25.84 -5.37 5.56
N ARG A 78 25.64 -5.71 4.27
CA ARG A 78 24.95 -4.84 3.33
C ARG A 78 23.45 -4.71 3.67
N ILE A 79 22.78 -5.80 4.05
CA ILE A 79 21.39 -5.77 4.51
C ILE A 79 21.27 -4.90 5.77
N GLU A 80 22.17 -5.08 6.74
CA GLU A 80 22.22 -4.29 7.97
C GLU A 80 22.36 -2.80 7.64
N SER A 81 23.23 -2.46 6.67
CA SER A 81 23.42 -1.07 6.23
C SER A 81 22.16 -0.48 5.57
N TRP A 82 21.41 -1.27 4.78
CA TRP A 82 20.16 -0.82 4.17
C TRP A 82 19.06 -0.58 5.21
N ILE A 83 18.95 -1.46 6.20
CA ILE A 83 17.95 -1.34 7.27
C ILE A 83 18.26 -0.15 8.19
N ALA A 84 19.56 0.14 8.43
CA ALA A 84 20.01 1.23 9.27
C ALA A 84 20.10 2.58 8.55
N ALA A 85 19.93 2.63 7.24
CA ALA A 85 20.02 3.85 6.44
C ALA A 85 18.95 4.88 6.82
N GLU A 86 19.20 6.15 6.53
CA GLU A 86 18.15 7.17 6.63
C GLU A 86 17.09 6.95 5.54
N PRO A 87 15.79 6.92 5.90
CA PRO A 87 14.72 6.76 4.93
C PRO A 87 14.55 8.03 4.09
N PHE A 88 14.00 7.86 2.89
CA PHE A 88 13.60 8.94 1.98
C PHE A 88 14.75 9.79 1.41
N THR A 89 15.95 9.26 1.37
CA THR A 89 17.06 9.87 0.60
C THR A 89 17.09 9.29 -0.82
N PRO A 90 17.65 10.02 -1.81
CA PRO A 90 17.78 9.51 -3.18
C PRO A 90 18.55 8.18 -3.27
N ASP A 91 19.46 7.94 -2.34
CA ASP A 91 20.32 6.76 -2.31
C ASP A 91 19.74 5.60 -1.48
N THR A 92 18.53 5.76 -0.94
CA THR A 92 17.91 4.71 -0.14
C THR A 92 17.54 3.52 -1.01
N VAL A 93 17.91 2.32 -0.55
CA VAL A 93 17.56 1.07 -1.24
C VAL A 93 16.13 0.67 -0.87
N HIS A 94 15.37 0.28 -1.89
CA HIS A 94 14.00 -0.22 -1.75
C HIS A 94 13.98 -1.74 -1.78
N PHE A 95 12.97 -2.33 -1.20
CA PHE A 95 12.65 -3.73 -1.39
C PHE A 95 11.28 -3.90 -2.05
N GLY A 96 11.13 -4.99 -2.76
CA GLY A 96 9.89 -5.33 -3.43
C GLY A 96 9.80 -6.82 -3.72
N LEU A 97 8.58 -7.27 -4.05
CA LEU A 97 8.36 -8.64 -4.48
C LEU A 97 8.95 -8.91 -5.86
N THR A 98 9.57 -10.06 -6.03
CA THR A 98 9.77 -10.62 -7.37
C THR A 98 8.46 -11.26 -7.86
N PRO A 99 8.32 -11.64 -9.14
CA PRO A 99 7.17 -12.44 -9.59
C PRO A 99 7.01 -13.75 -8.82
N LEU A 100 8.14 -14.39 -8.41
CA LEU A 100 8.13 -15.59 -7.58
C LEU A 100 7.62 -15.29 -6.16
N GLY A 101 8.09 -14.20 -5.56
CA GLY A 101 7.64 -13.75 -4.25
C GLY A 101 6.17 -13.39 -4.23
N GLY A 102 5.69 -12.74 -5.29
CA GLY A 102 4.28 -12.45 -5.47
C GLY A 102 3.41 -13.70 -5.56
N ALA A 103 3.81 -14.69 -6.37
CA ALA A 103 3.09 -15.96 -6.48
C ALA A 103 3.08 -16.74 -5.16
N PHE A 104 4.21 -16.74 -4.43
CA PHE A 104 4.29 -17.35 -3.11
C PHE A 104 3.32 -16.67 -2.12
N TRP A 105 3.34 -15.34 -2.07
CA TRP A 105 2.47 -14.55 -1.21
C TRP A 105 0.98 -14.76 -1.54
N GLU A 106 0.61 -14.76 -2.83
CA GLU A 106 -0.77 -15.02 -3.28
C GLU A 106 -1.31 -16.33 -2.71
N HIS A 107 -0.49 -17.39 -2.79
CA HIS A 107 -0.87 -18.70 -2.27
C HIS A 107 -0.97 -18.70 -0.75
N ALA A 108 0.01 -18.11 -0.05
CA ALA A 108 0.06 -18.10 1.41
C ALA A 108 -1.04 -17.25 2.05
N CYS A 109 -1.42 -16.16 1.40
CA CYS A 109 -2.46 -15.24 1.89
C CYS A 109 -3.83 -15.46 1.24
N GLU A 110 -4.00 -16.52 0.43
CA GLU A 110 -5.27 -16.82 -0.24
C GLU A 110 -5.86 -15.59 -0.96
N ALA A 111 -5.01 -14.84 -1.69
CA ALA A 111 -5.37 -13.56 -2.29
C ALA A 111 -6.46 -13.70 -3.37
N ASP A 112 -7.55 -12.98 -3.22
CA ASP A 112 -8.62 -12.88 -4.21
C ASP A 112 -8.53 -11.57 -5.00
N TRP A 113 -7.88 -11.62 -6.15
CA TRP A 113 -7.71 -10.45 -7.02
C TRP A 113 -9.02 -9.90 -7.59
N SER A 114 -10.11 -10.66 -7.57
CA SER A 114 -11.43 -10.14 -7.95
C SER A 114 -11.96 -9.11 -6.95
N LEU A 115 -11.42 -9.12 -5.74
CA LEU A 115 -11.72 -8.18 -4.67
C LEU A 115 -10.70 -7.04 -4.57
N TYR A 116 -9.60 -7.09 -5.35
CA TYR A 116 -8.55 -6.09 -5.24
C TYR A 116 -9.03 -4.67 -5.58
N LEU A 117 -8.59 -3.73 -4.77
CA LEU A 117 -8.91 -2.32 -4.89
C LEU A 117 -7.65 -1.50 -4.55
N ASN A 118 -7.18 -0.72 -5.51
CA ASN A 118 -6.16 0.30 -5.27
C ASN A 118 -6.89 1.61 -4.91
N GLY A 119 -7.05 1.83 -3.62
CA GLY A 119 -7.80 2.97 -3.09
C GLY A 119 -6.93 4.12 -2.62
N LEU A 120 -5.62 3.99 -2.73
CA LEU A 120 -4.71 5.11 -2.51
C LEU A 120 -4.80 6.05 -3.71
N GLY A 121 -5.82 6.90 -3.69
CA GLY A 121 -6.02 7.87 -4.73
C GLY A 121 -4.75 8.67 -4.97
N SER A 122 -4.11 8.47 -6.13
CA SER A 122 -3.02 9.35 -6.54
C SER A 122 -3.61 10.72 -6.85
N CYS A 123 -3.30 11.72 -6.03
CA CYS A 123 -3.58 13.10 -6.38
C CYS A 123 -2.68 13.49 -7.57
N SER A 124 -3.26 13.64 -8.76
CA SER A 124 -2.48 13.92 -9.97
C SER A 124 -2.26 15.40 -10.24
N THR A 125 -3.15 16.26 -9.77
CA THR A 125 -3.07 17.71 -9.95
C THR A 125 -3.75 18.42 -8.79
N LEU A 126 -3.10 19.43 -8.26
CA LEU A 126 -3.66 20.35 -7.29
C LEU A 126 -3.77 21.71 -7.98
N ASP A 127 -4.99 22.13 -8.32
CA ASP A 127 -5.27 23.45 -8.81
C ASP A 127 -5.79 24.31 -7.66
N VAL A 128 -5.15 25.45 -7.42
CA VAL A 128 -5.50 26.40 -6.36
C VAL A 128 -6.14 27.63 -7.00
N VAL A 129 -7.37 27.94 -6.64
CA VAL A 129 -8.09 29.14 -7.04
C VAL A 129 -8.62 29.85 -5.80
N GLY A 130 -7.87 30.84 -5.32
CA GLY A 130 -8.18 31.52 -4.06
C GLY A 130 -8.02 30.58 -2.85
N GLU A 131 -9.09 30.43 -2.07
CA GLU A 131 -9.15 29.52 -0.91
C GLU A 131 -9.69 28.12 -1.26
N GLU A 132 -10.04 27.90 -2.52
CA GLU A 132 -10.56 26.60 -2.99
C GLU A 132 -9.47 25.80 -3.66
N PHE A 133 -9.45 24.51 -3.34
CA PHE A 133 -8.56 23.54 -3.97
C PHE A 133 -9.39 22.55 -4.79
N THR A 134 -8.86 22.19 -5.96
CA THR A 134 -9.39 21.08 -6.72
C THR A 134 -8.30 20.05 -6.95
N SER A 135 -8.61 18.79 -6.78
CA SER A 135 -7.68 17.70 -7.07
C SER A 135 -8.37 16.55 -7.78
N TRP A 136 -7.61 15.85 -8.61
CA TRP A 136 -8.02 14.62 -9.23
C TRP A 136 -7.54 13.43 -8.40
N MET A 137 -8.49 12.59 -7.98
CA MET A 137 -8.22 11.31 -7.32
C MET A 137 -8.54 10.17 -8.26
N HIS A 138 -7.69 9.16 -8.27
CA HIS A 138 -7.85 7.97 -9.11
C HIS A 138 -8.04 6.75 -8.22
N TYR A 139 -9.12 6.02 -8.46
CA TYR A 139 -9.43 4.76 -7.80
C TYR A 139 -9.42 3.66 -8.84
N GLU A 140 -8.74 2.56 -8.54
CA GLU A 140 -8.69 1.41 -9.45
C GLU A 140 -9.11 0.15 -8.70
N GLY A 141 -9.73 -0.78 -9.41
CA GLY A 141 -10.15 -2.04 -8.81
C GLY A 141 -10.60 -3.06 -9.86
N ALA A 142 -10.70 -4.29 -9.41
CA ALA A 142 -11.08 -5.41 -10.27
C ALA A 142 -12.52 -5.32 -10.76
N THR A 143 -13.42 -4.69 -9.99
CA THR A 143 -14.82 -4.54 -10.37
C THR A 143 -15.29 -3.09 -10.23
N TRP A 144 -16.23 -2.70 -11.08
CA TRP A 144 -16.80 -1.36 -11.05
C TRP A 144 -17.52 -1.04 -9.75
N SER A 145 -18.25 -1.99 -9.19
CA SER A 145 -18.97 -1.82 -7.93
C SER A 145 -18.05 -1.51 -6.76
N ARG A 146 -16.88 -2.15 -6.68
CA ARG A 146 -15.89 -1.89 -5.63
C ARG A 146 -15.29 -0.50 -5.76
N VAL A 147 -14.89 -0.12 -6.97
CA VAL A 147 -14.30 1.20 -7.26
C VAL A 147 -15.28 2.32 -6.90
N THR A 148 -16.54 2.20 -7.31
CA THR A 148 -17.56 3.22 -7.01
C THR A 148 -17.97 3.23 -5.53
N GLY A 149 -18.08 2.05 -4.91
CA GLY A 149 -18.36 1.91 -3.48
C GLY A 149 -17.28 2.58 -2.63
N PHE A 150 -16.01 2.33 -2.94
CA PHE A 150 -14.89 2.94 -2.24
C PHE A 150 -14.86 4.47 -2.41
N ALA A 151 -14.99 4.97 -3.65
CA ALA A 151 -15.01 6.41 -3.91
C ALA A 151 -16.11 7.11 -3.11
N ARG A 152 -17.30 6.49 -3.01
CA ARG A 152 -18.41 7.04 -2.23
C ARG A 152 -18.09 7.06 -0.72
N LEU A 153 -17.50 6.01 -0.16
CA LEU A 153 -17.12 5.98 1.25
C LEU A 153 -16.02 7.01 1.54
N TYR A 154 -15.07 7.16 0.63
CA TYR A 154 -14.00 8.15 0.73
C TYR A 154 -14.57 9.58 0.72
N GLU A 155 -15.53 9.87 -0.15
CA GLU A 155 -16.22 11.17 -0.19
C GLU A 155 -16.92 11.50 1.15
N ILE A 156 -17.59 10.50 1.74
CA ILE A 156 -18.25 10.66 3.03
C ILE A 156 -17.22 10.88 4.15
N GLU A 157 -16.14 10.08 4.17
CA GLU A 157 -15.10 10.17 5.21
C GLU A 157 -14.41 11.54 5.21
N HIS A 158 -14.15 12.09 4.02
CA HIS A 158 -13.38 13.33 3.86
C HIS A 158 -14.25 14.56 3.57
N CYS A 159 -15.58 14.42 3.57
CA CYS A 159 -16.52 15.49 3.25
C CYS A 159 -16.23 16.19 1.91
N HIS A 160 -15.71 15.44 0.93
CA HIS A 160 -15.33 15.96 -0.37
C HIS A 160 -16.55 16.16 -1.28
N THR A 161 -16.62 17.31 -1.95
CA THR A 161 -17.64 17.57 -2.97
C THR A 161 -17.14 17.14 -4.34
N ARG A 162 -17.81 16.15 -4.94
CA ARG A 162 -17.52 15.69 -6.30
C ARG A 162 -17.96 16.73 -7.32
N LEU A 163 -17.03 17.16 -8.17
CA LEU A 163 -17.29 18.08 -9.28
C LEU A 163 -17.49 17.33 -10.59
N ARG A 164 -16.60 16.42 -10.91
CA ARG A 164 -16.56 15.64 -12.16
C ARG A 164 -16.09 14.24 -11.88
N ALA A 165 -16.52 13.32 -12.74
CA ALA A 165 -16.03 11.94 -12.76
C ALA A 165 -15.78 11.47 -14.19
N LYS A 166 -14.72 10.69 -14.38
CA LYS A 166 -14.40 9.99 -15.61
C LYS A 166 -14.16 8.52 -15.29
N THR A 167 -14.65 7.66 -16.16
CA THR A 167 -14.54 6.20 -16.01
C THR A 167 -13.72 5.63 -17.14
N ARG A 168 -12.93 4.62 -16.86
CA ARG A 168 -12.13 3.92 -17.86
C ARG A 168 -12.01 2.44 -17.48
N GLU A 169 -12.20 1.57 -18.46
CA GLU A 169 -11.77 0.18 -18.37
C GLU A 169 -10.29 0.09 -18.74
N LEU A 170 -9.53 -0.69 -17.97
CA LEU A 170 -8.10 -0.92 -18.15
C LEU A 170 -7.90 -2.35 -18.69
N ARG A 171 -7.27 -2.50 -19.85
CA ARG A 171 -6.98 -3.80 -20.47
C ARG A 171 -5.64 -3.78 -21.21
N PRO A 172 -4.60 -4.48 -20.75
CA PRO A 172 -4.51 -5.12 -19.44
C PRO A 172 -4.42 -4.09 -18.30
N TRP A 173 -4.71 -4.51 -17.07
CA TRP A 173 -4.61 -3.67 -15.90
C TRP A 173 -3.39 -4.05 -15.05
N LYS A 174 -2.44 -3.13 -14.91
CA LYS A 174 -1.31 -3.26 -14.00
C LYS A 174 -1.80 -2.94 -12.58
N ALA A 175 -2.32 -3.95 -11.88
CA ALA A 175 -2.91 -3.81 -10.55
C ALA A 175 -1.87 -3.39 -9.51
N THR A 176 -0.68 -3.99 -9.56
CA THR A 176 0.49 -3.59 -8.75
C THR A 176 1.74 -3.51 -9.64
N TYR A 177 2.90 -3.17 -9.06
CA TYR A 177 4.16 -3.09 -9.81
C TYR A 177 4.64 -4.47 -10.34
N TRP A 178 4.21 -5.58 -9.74
CA TRP A 178 4.58 -6.95 -10.10
C TRP A 178 3.42 -7.78 -10.67
N LYS A 179 2.15 -7.34 -10.49
CA LYS A 179 0.95 -8.08 -10.92
C LYS A 179 0.18 -7.34 -12.00
N THR A 180 -0.05 -8.05 -13.10
CA THR A 180 -0.93 -7.59 -14.18
C THR A 180 -2.13 -8.51 -14.27
N LEU A 181 -3.33 -7.94 -14.30
CA LEU A 181 -4.60 -8.62 -14.45
C LEU A 181 -5.17 -8.39 -15.87
N PRO A 182 -6.04 -9.28 -16.37
CA PRO A 182 -6.63 -9.13 -17.71
C PRO A 182 -7.41 -7.83 -17.88
N SER A 183 -8.13 -7.40 -16.84
CA SER A 183 -8.90 -6.16 -16.84
C SER A 183 -9.08 -5.59 -15.45
N GLY A 184 -9.38 -4.30 -15.39
CA GLY A 184 -9.76 -3.56 -14.21
C GLY A 184 -10.50 -2.29 -14.60
N PHE A 185 -10.91 -1.53 -13.60
CA PHE A 185 -11.67 -0.30 -13.79
C PHE A 185 -10.98 0.85 -13.05
N ARG A 186 -10.96 2.01 -13.70
CA ARG A 186 -10.49 3.27 -13.09
C ARG A 186 -11.64 4.26 -13.03
N LEU A 187 -11.86 4.82 -11.84
CA LEU A 187 -12.66 6.01 -11.63
C LEU A 187 -11.72 7.17 -11.31
N SER A 188 -11.73 8.20 -12.12
CA SER A 188 -11.04 9.46 -11.85
C SER A 188 -12.08 10.49 -11.44
N THR A 189 -11.93 11.06 -10.25
CA THR A 189 -12.89 12.01 -9.70
C THR A 189 -12.19 13.31 -9.36
N GLN A 190 -12.74 14.42 -9.81
CA GLN A 190 -12.30 15.75 -9.40
C GLN A 190 -13.11 16.18 -8.18
N TYR A 191 -12.40 16.52 -7.11
CA TYR A 191 -12.99 17.01 -5.87
C TYR A 191 -12.66 18.47 -5.65
N ARG A 192 -13.60 19.16 -4.97
CA ARG A 192 -13.41 20.50 -4.41
C ARG A 192 -13.35 20.38 -2.89
N TYR A 193 -12.43 21.08 -2.27
CA TYR A 193 -12.34 21.24 -0.84
C TYR A 193 -11.77 22.62 -0.49
N ARG A 194 -12.15 23.14 0.70
CA ARG A 194 -11.61 24.37 1.28
C ARG A 194 -10.68 23.99 2.42
N THR A 195 -9.53 24.62 2.50
CA THR A 195 -8.48 24.25 3.46
C THR A 195 -8.89 24.39 4.91
N GLU A 196 -9.53 25.52 5.28
CA GLU A 196 -9.88 25.78 6.67
C GLU A 196 -11.11 24.99 7.13
N GLU A 197 -12.19 25.01 6.36
CA GLU A 197 -13.37 24.20 6.64
C GLU A 197 -13.12 22.70 6.61
N SER A 198 -12.30 22.23 5.66
CA SER A 198 -12.04 20.79 5.56
C SER A 198 -11.23 20.26 6.72
N LYS A 199 -10.37 21.07 7.35
CA LYS A 199 -9.59 20.65 8.51
C LYS A 199 -10.46 20.50 9.76
N GLU A 200 -11.36 21.44 10.00
CA GLU A 200 -12.30 21.38 11.12
C GLU A 200 -13.37 20.29 10.94
N ILE A 201 -13.95 20.19 9.74
CA ILE A 201 -14.90 19.14 9.37
C ILE A 201 -14.22 17.76 9.43
N TRP A 202 -12.99 17.62 8.94
CA TRP A 202 -12.23 16.39 9.03
C TRP A 202 -11.94 15.97 10.48
N LEU A 203 -11.59 16.92 11.34
CA LEU A 203 -11.39 16.67 12.76
C LEU A 203 -12.70 16.26 13.46
N ALA A 204 -13.81 16.92 13.17
CA ALA A 204 -15.12 16.60 13.71
C ALA A 204 -15.64 15.24 13.20
N SER A 205 -15.54 14.97 11.89
CA SER A 205 -16.00 13.73 11.25
C SER A 205 -15.20 12.51 11.69
N ARG A 206 -13.96 12.71 12.15
CA ARG A 206 -13.06 11.64 12.62
C ARG A 206 -13.65 10.82 13.77
N PHE A 207 -14.52 11.43 14.58
CA PHE A 207 -15.20 10.75 15.70
C PHE A 207 -16.57 10.18 15.30
N GLU A 208 -17.23 10.74 14.29
CA GLU A 208 -18.59 10.36 13.88
C GLU A 208 -18.64 9.22 12.86
N ASN A 209 -17.57 9.05 12.05
CA ASN A 209 -17.56 8.13 10.90
C ASN A 209 -16.93 6.76 11.17
N ARG A 210 -17.05 6.22 12.40
CA ARG A 210 -16.53 4.86 12.71
C ARG A 210 -17.07 3.77 11.76
N GLY A 211 -18.35 3.90 11.39
CA GLY A 211 -19.01 2.97 10.47
C GLY A 211 -18.44 3.03 9.05
N VAL A 212 -18.13 4.23 8.56
CA VAL A 212 -17.53 4.44 7.22
C VAL A 212 -16.11 3.87 7.17
N ARG A 213 -15.30 4.09 8.19
CA ARG A 213 -13.94 3.53 8.28
C ARG A 213 -13.95 2.02 8.33
N ARG A 214 -14.88 1.44 9.08
CA ARG A 214 -15.05 -0.01 9.11
C ARG A 214 -15.42 -0.54 7.72
N ALA A 215 -16.35 0.10 7.02
CA ALA A 215 -16.74 -0.28 5.67
C ALA A 215 -15.59 -0.13 4.66
N ILE A 216 -14.77 0.92 4.78
CA ILE A 216 -13.54 1.08 3.99
C ILE A 216 -12.58 -0.08 4.27
N HIS A 217 -12.33 -0.38 5.55
CA HIS A 217 -11.46 -1.49 5.93
C HIS A 217 -11.95 -2.83 5.38
N GLU A 218 -13.26 -3.11 5.47
CA GLU A 218 -13.86 -4.33 4.92
C GLU A 218 -13.70 -4.42 3.39
N LEU A 219 -13.71 -3.30 2.66
CA LEU A 219 -13.44 -3.27 1.22
C LEU A 219 -11.99 -3.59 0.86
N TYR A 220 -11.04 -3.35 1.77
CA TYR A 220 -9.63 -3.70 1.55
C TYR A 220 -9.28 -5.14 1.89
N GLN A 221 -10.22 -5.92 2.43
CA GLN A 221 -9.98 -7.33 2.75
C GLN A 221 -10.10 -8.19 1.48
N TRP A 222 -9.05 -8.23 0.69
CA TRP A 222 -8.96 -9.02 -0.53
C TRP A 222 -7.94 -10.17 -0.40
N TYR A 223 -7.34 -10.31 0.76
CA TYR A 223 -6.48 -11.42 1.13
C TYR A 223 -6.62 -11.73 2.62
N ARG A 224 -6.21 -12.92 3.01
CA ARG A 224 -6.17 -13.33 4.40
C ARG A 224 -4.94 -12.75 5.08
N ASP A 225 -5.13 -11.93 6.11
CA ASP A 225 -4.05 -11.41 6.93
C ASP A 225 -3.32 -12.58 7.61
N PRO A 226 -2.00 -12.73 7.43
CA PRO A 226 -1.22 -13.81 8.02
C PRO A 226 -0.92 -13.64 9.51
N SER A 227 -1.30 -12.49 10.13
CA SER A 227 -1.03 -12.16 11.54
C SER A 227 -1.92 -12.90 12.53
#